data_814b6b22ead43bc42a0a72cb504eb9ae
#
_entry.id   814b6b22ead43bc42a0a72cb504eb9ae
#
_cell.length_a   1.000
_cell.length_b   1.000
_cell.length_c   1.000
_cell.angle_alpha   90.00
_cell.angle_beta   90.00
_cell.angle_gamma   90.00
#
_symmetry.space_group_name_H-M   'P 1'
#
loop_
_entity.id
_entity.type
_entity.pdbx_description
1 polymer ?
#
loop_
_entity_poly.entity_id
_entity_poly.type
_entity_poly.pdbx_seq_one_letter_code
_entity_poly.pdbx_strand_id
1 'polypeptide(L)'
;MAHDEERIVPPDLVYVFYIRSTPERVWEALTQSAFTTKFFFGRTVESDWRQGSPWKMVMPDGRLDVFGEVLVSDPPRKLQLTWTIDWIDDPNPPGPAIITYDIEPAGDAVKLTMTQHSDHAIPRKYVKAGAQGWAIILSSLKSLLETGRALEIEMKPPQ
;
A
#
# COMPACT_ATOMS: atom_id res chain seq x y z
N MET A 1 27.04 7.02 -14.51
CA MET A 1 26.16 7.63 -13.51
C MET A 1 24.75 7.11 -13.64
N ALA A 2 24.21 6.61 -12.57
CA ALA A 2 22.87 6.04 -12.59
C ALA A 2 21.82 7.14 -12.56
N HIS A 3 21.05 7.25 -13.64
CA HIS A 3 19.92 8.19 -13.73
C HIS A 3 18.92 7.95 -12.58
N ASP A 4 18.77 6.68 -12.14
CA ASP A 4 17.84 6.29 -11.09
C ASP A 4 18.27 6.74 -9.69
N GLU A 5 19.53 7.18 -9.51
CA GLU A 5 20.00 7.74 -8.25
C GLU A 5 19.64 9.21 -8.08
N GLU A 6 19.22 9.87 -9.15
CA GLU A 6 18.75 11.24 -9.10
C GLU A 6 17.55 11.33 -8.17
N ARG A 7 17.56 12.33 -7.30
CA ARG A 7 16.47 12.55 -6.33
C ARG A 7 15.48 13.55 -6.89
N ILE A 8 14.21 13.20 -6.82
CA ILE A 8 13.11 14.05 -7.26
C ILE A 8 12.03 14.07 -6.19
N VAL A 9 11.28 15.17 -6.10
CA VAL A 9 10.02 15.20 -5.36
C VAL A 9 8.98 14.59 -6.30
N PRO A 10 8.50 13.37 -6.02
CA PRO A 10 7.61 12.71 -6.98
C PRO A 10 6.24 13.36 -7.00
N PRO A 11 5.56 13.33 -8.16
CA PRO A 11 4.13 13.65 -8.16
C PRO A 11 3.37 12.59 -7.36
N ASP A 12 2.17 12.94 -6.89
CA ASP A 12 1.33 11.96 -6.21
C ASP A 12 1.03 10.79 -7.15
N LEU A 13 1.10 9.57 -6.60
CA LEU A 13 0.59 8.40 -7.29
C LEU A 13 -0.88 8.27 -6.91
N VAL A 14 -1.76 8.15 -7.90
CA VAL A 14 -3.19 7.99 -7.69
C VAL A 14 -3.67 6.81 -8.50
N TYR A 15 -4.27 5.83 -7.83
CA TYR A 15 -4.86 4.66 -8.47
C TYR A 15 -6.34 4.59 -8.11
N VAL A 16 -7.18 4.39 -9.10
CA VAL A 16 -8.63 4.23 -8.91
C VAL A 16 -9.04 2.87 -9.43
N PHE A 17 -9.64 2.07 -8.56
CA PHE A 17 -10.11 0.74 -8.89
C PHE A 17 -11.58 0.61 -8.52
N TYR A 18 -12.38 0.04 -9.42
CA TYR A 18 -13.76 -0.33 -9.12
C TYR A 18 -13.78 -1.83 -8.85
N ILE A 19 -14.21 -2.21 -7.66
CA ILE A 19 -14.17 -3.59 -7.18
C ILE A 19 -15.60 -4.04 -6.87
N ARG A 20 -16.01 -5.16 -7.43
CA ARG A 20 -17.33 -5.72 -7.11
C ARG A 20 -17.27 -6.35 -5.73
N SER A 21 -17.56 -5.55 -4.73
CA SER A 21 -17.52 -5.89 -3.31
C SER A 21 -18.27 -4.84 -2.51
N THR A 22 -18.10 -4.86 -1.19
CA THR A 22 -18.71 -3.87 -0.29
C THR A 22 -17.61 -3.04 0.39
N PRO A 23 -17.91 -1.82 0.84
CA PRO A 23 -16.92 -1.02 1.59
C PRO A 23 -16.35 -1.76 2.81
N GLU A 24 -17.18 -2.51 3.52
CA GLU A 24 -16.77 -3.28 4.70
C GLU A 24 -15.75 -4.36 4.33
N ARG A 25 -15.95 -5.04 3.19
CA ARG A 25 -15.02 -6.08 2.72
C ARG A 25 -13.68 -5.47 2.28
N VAL A 26 -13.72 -4.32 1.62
CA VAL A 26 -12.49 -3.62 1.24
C VAL A 26 -11.73 -3.20 2.48
N TRP A 27 -12.41 -2.65 3.48
CA TRP A 27 -11.78 -2.28 4.75
C TRP A 27 -11.14 -3.49 5.44
N GLU A 28 -11.87 -4.61 5.54
CA GLU A 28 -11.32 -5.84 6.10
C GLU A 28 -10.07 -6.30 5.35
N ALA A 29 -10.11 -6.26 4.02
CA ALA A 29 -8.98 -6.69 3.20
C ALA A 29 -7.74 -5.85 3.44
N LEU A 30 -7.90 -4.55 3.68
CA LEU A 30 -6.78 -3.65 3.93
C LEU A 30 -6.22 -3.78 5.36
N THR A 31 -7.00 -4.28 6.32
CA THR A 31 -6.65 -4.22 7.73
C THR A 31 -6.48 -5.57 8.41
N GLN A 32 -6.73 -6.68 7.70
CA GLN A 32 -6.63 -8.02 8.29
C GLN A 32 -5.65 -8.91 7.53
N SER A 33 -4.79 -9.58 8.27
CA SER A 33 -3.75 -10.47 7.71
C SER A 33 -4.32 -11.62 6.91
N ALA A 34 -5.53 -12.08 7.23
CA ALA A 34 -6.19 -13.14 6.44
C ALA A 34 -6.33 -12.75 4.96
N PHE A 35 -6.40 -11.46 4.67
CA PHE A 35 -6.48 -10.94 3.30
C PHE A 35 -5.11 -10.49 2.80
N THR A 36 -4.37 -9.69 3.59
CA THR A 36 -3.10 -9.11 3.13
C THR A 36 -2.06 -10.17 2.76
N THR A 37 -2.03 -11.31 3.46
CA THR A 37 -1.14 -12.41 3.11
C THR A 37 -1.42 -12.97 1.71
N LYS A 38 -2.62 -12.75 1.18
CA LYS A 38 -3.01 -13.26 -0.14
C LYS A 38 -2.74 -12.26 -1.26
N PHE A 39 -2.98 -10.97 -1.03
CA PHE A 39 -2.82 -9.98 -2.11
C PHE A 39 -1.63 -9.06 -1.95
N PHE A 40 -1.01 -8.99 -0.78
CA PHE A 40 0.09 -8.05 -0.51
C PHE A 40 1.40 -8.82 -0.31
N PHE A 41 1.81 -9.59 -1.30
CA PHE A 41 3.08 -10.34 -1.34
C PHE A 41 3.36 -11.17 -0.07
N GLY A 42 2.31 -11.78 0.50
CA GLY A 42 2.45 -12.64 1.68
C GLY A 42 2.64 -11.90 3.01
N ARG A 43 2.52 -10.57 3.02
CA ARG A 43 2.74 -9.77 4.25
C ARG A 43 1.57 -9.90 5.21
N THR A 44 1.89 -9.97 6.50
CA THR A 44 0.90 -9.76 7.56
C THR A 44 0.83 -8.29 7.93
N VAL A 45 -0.27 -7.87 8.52
CA VAL A 45 -0.48 -6.48 8.95
C VAL A 45 -0.92 -6.47 10.41
N GLU A 46 -0.42 -5.51 11.19
CA GLU A 46 -0.72 -5.40 12.62
C GLU A 46 -0.96 -3.95 13.00
N SER A 47 -2.08 -3.69 13.64
CA SER A 47 -2.43 -2.40 14.23
C SER A 47 -3.74 -2.52 15.01
N ASP A 48 -3.99 -1.55 15.91
CA ASP A 48 -5.31 -1.35 16.51
C ASP A 48 -6.25 -0.60 15.57
N TRP A 49 -5.72 -0.04 14.48
CA TRP A 49 -6.45 0.74 13.47
C TRP A 49 -7.24 1.92 14.06
N ARG A 50 -6.70 2.53 15.11
CA ARG A 50 -7.22 3.77 15.69
C ARG A 50 -6.33 4.93 15.29
N GLN A 51 -6.90 6.11 15.17
CA GLN A 51 -6.12 7.32 14.91
C GLN A 51 -5.03 7.45 15.98
N GLY A 52 -3.79 7.66 15.53
CA GLY A 52 -2.62 7.78 16.40
C GLY A 52 -1.94 6.44 16.74
N SER A 53 -2.54 5.30 16.39
CA SER A 53 -1.94 4.00 16.67
C SER A 53 -0.79 3.69 15.72
N PRO A 54 0.23 2.95 16.16
CA PRO A 54 1.23 2.42 15.25
C PRO A 54 0.63 1.31 14.38
N TRP A 55 1.19 1.11 13.21
CA TRP A 55 0.87 -0.01 12.34
C TRP A 55 2.14 -0.53 11.68
N LYS A 56 2.13 -1.79 11.28
CA LYS A 56 3.26 -2.37 10.56
C LYS A 56 2.83 -3.52 9.67
N MET A 57 3.66 -3.80 8.66
CA MET A 57 3.59 -5.00 7.84
C MET A 57 4.86 -5.80 8.03
N VAL A 58 4.71 -7.13 8.08
CA VAL A 58 5.80 -8.07 8.32
C VAL A 58 5.87 -9.05 7.15
N MET A 59 7.09 -9.31 6.67
CA MET A 59 7.35 -10.25 5.57
C MET A 59 7.10 -11.69 6.02
N PRO A 60 6.91 -12.63 5.05
CA PRO A 60 6.72 -14.04 5.39
C PRO A 60 7.84 -14.64 6.24
N ASP A 61 9.06 -14.13 6.14
CA ASP A 61 10.22 -14.60 6.92
C ASP A 61 10.34 -13.93 8.30
N GLY A 62 9.38 -13.07 8.66
CA GLY A 62 9.36 -12.39 9.96
C GLY A 62 10.06 -11.04 10.00
N ARG A 63 10.72 -10.61 8.93
CA ARG A 63 11.36 -9.29 8.90
C ARG A 63 10.33 -8.18 8.77
N LEU A 64 10.62 -7.05 9.40
CA LEU A 64 9.77 -5.86 9.25
C LEU A 64 9.89 -5.34 7.81
N ASP A 65 8.74 -5.09 7.18
CA ASP A 65 8.66 -4.55 5.83
C ASP A 65 8.42 -3.04 5.86
N VAL A 66 7.25 -2.65 6.37
CA VAL A 66 6.81 -1.26 6.40
C VAL A 66 6.22 -0.97 7.77
N PHE A 67 6.35 0.27 8.21
CA PHE A 67 5.75 0.70 9.49
C PHE A 67 5.33 2.17 9.40
N GLY A 68 4.53 2.59 10.36
CA GLY A 68 4.11 3.98 10.45
C GLY A 68 3.06 4.19 11.52
N GLU A 69 2.29 5.27 11.32
CA GLU A 69 1.22 5.69 12.20
C GLU A 69 -0.08 5.81 11.44
N VAL A 70 -1.19 5.48 12.09
CA VAL A 70 -2.53 5.69 11.55
C VAL A 70 -2.90 7.16 11.75
N LEU A 71 -2.99 7.92 10.66
CA LEU A 71 -3.34 9.34 10.71
C LEU A 71 -4.85 9.56 10.71
N VAL A 72 -5.58 8.77 9.92
CA VAL A 72 -7.04 8.81 9.85
C VAL A 72 -7.56 7.39 9.83
N SER A 73 -8.54 7.11 10.67
CA SER A 73 -9.26 5.83 10.68
C SER A 73 -10.76 6.11 10.76
N ASP A 74 -11.44 6.00 9.63
CA ASP A 74 -12.89 6.20 9.53
C ASP A 74 -13.48 5.01 8.77
N PRO A 75 -13.63 3.85 9.45
CA PRO A 75 -14.14 2.66 8.78
C PRO A 75 -15.61 2.82 8.39
N PRO A 76 -16.02 2.32 7.22
CA PRO A 76 -15.20 1.68 6.19
C PRO A 76 -14.85 2.64 5.05
N ARG A 77 -14.71 3.94 5.31
CA ARG A 77 -14.65 4.99 4.28
C ARG A 77 -13.25 5.50 4.00
N LYS A 78 -12.40 5.65 5.03
CA LYS A 78 -11.11 6.28 4.83
C LYS A 78 -10.06 5.76 5.82
N LEU A 79 -8.90 5.41 5.28
CA LEU A 79 -7.73 5.03 6.05
C LEU A 79 -6.54 5.80 5.52
N GLN A 80 -5.83 6.52 6.39
CA GLN A 80 -4.63 7.25 6.02
C GLN A 80 -3.49 6.87 6.95
N LEU A 81 -2.35 6.52 6.37
CA LEU A 81 -1.20 5.99 7.08
C LEU A 81 0.07 6.74 6.68
N THR A 82 0.99 6.94 7.63
CA THR A 82 2.37 7.19 7.24
C THR A 82 3.00 5.84 6.86
N TRP A 83 3.95 5.85 5.94
CA TRP A 83 4.47 4.64 5.31
C TRP A 83 5.97 4.74 5.16
N THR A 84 6.71 4.00 5.98
CA THR A 84 8.18 3.97 5.93
C THR A 84 8.64 2.54 5.66
N ILE A 85 9.44 2.36 4.61
CA ILE A 85 10.00 1.05 4.27
C ILE A 85 11.24 0.82 5.14
N ASP A 86 11.27 -0.27 5.89
CA ASP A 86 12.33 -0.56 6.86
C ASP A 86 13.55 -1.26 6.26
N TRP A 87 13.32 -2.12 5.27
CA TRP A 87 14.36 -3.04 4.78
C TRP A 87 15.32 -2.44 3.75
N ILE A 88 15.10 -1.21 3.33
CA ILE A 88 15.97 -0.59 2.33
C ILE A 88 17.31 -0.22 3.00
N ASP A 89 18.37 -0.89 2.57
CA ASP A 89 19.73 -0.63 3.03
C ASP A 89 20.38 0.37 2.07
N ASP A 90 20.13 1.63 2.31
CA ASP A 90 20.60 2.74 1.49
C ASP A 90 20.90 3.91 2.42
N PRO A 91 22.09 4.56 2.29
CA PRO A 91 22.38 5.75 3.11
C PRO A 91 21.40 6.90 2.86
N ASN A 92 20.71 6.89 1.72
CA ASN A 92 19.69 7.88 1.38
C ASN A 92 18.35 7.19 1.09
N PRO A 93 17.70 6.59 2.10
CA PRO A 93 16.43 5.91 1.86
C PRO A 93 15.34 6.90 1.44
N PRO A 94 14.23 6.42 0.83
CA PRO A 94 13.16 7.31 0.37
C PRO A 94 12.45 8.06 1.49
N GLY A 95 12.50 7.58 2.73
CA GLY A 95 11.79 8.21 3.85
C GLY A 95 10.28 7.96 3.83
N PRO A 96 9.54 8.57 4.76
CA PRO A 96 8.11 8.29 4.86
C PRO A 96 7.30 8.92 3.74
N ALA A 97 6.24 8.24 3.35
CA ALA A 97 5.21 8.74 2.46
C ALA A 97 3.88 8.72 3.22
N ILE A 98 2.84 9.31 2.63
CA ILE A 98 1.48 9.24 3.17
C ILE A 98 0.64 8.43 2.18
N ILE A 99 0.05 7.35 2.66
CA ILE A 99 -0.84 6.50 1.88
C ILE A 99 -2.27 6.76 2.34
N THR A 100 -3.14 7.06 1.40
CA THR A 100 -4.56 7.28 1.68
C THR A 100 -5.40 6.30 0.87
N TYR A 101 -6.30 5.61 1.54
CA TYR A 101 -7.33 4.79 0.91
C TYR A 101 -8.68 5.46 1.12
N ASP A 102 -9.32 5.85 0.03
CA ASP A 102 -10.71 6.36 0.04
C ASP A 102 -11.61 5.27 -0.54
N ILE A 103 -12.62 4.88 0.22
CA ILE A 103 -13.50 3.75 -0.09
C ILE A 103 -14.92 4.29 -0.21
N GLU A 104 -15.49 4.23 -1.42
CA GLU A 104 -16.78 4.82 -1.71
C GLU A 104 -17.72 3.81 -2.38
N PRO A 105 -18.99 3.72 -1.95
CA PRO A 105 -19.96 2.91 -2.67
C PRO A 105 -20.14 3.42 -4.12
N ALA A 106 -20.27 2.50 -5.06
CA ALA A 106 -20.45 2.84 -6.47
C ALA A 106 -21.35 1.78 -7.14
N GLY A 107 -22.68 1.92 -7.01
CA GLY A 107 -23.62 0.93 -7.50
C GLY A 107 -23.45 -0.42 -6.78
N ASP A 108 -23.24 -1.48 -7.53
CA ASP A 108 -22.94 -2.82 -6.96
C ASP A 108 -21.46 -3.04 -6.71
N ALA A 109 -20.67 -1.97 -6.76
CA ALA A 109 -19.22 -2.01 -6.60
C ALA A 109 -18.77 -1.00 -5.56
N VAL A 110 -17.46 -0.97 -5.33
CA VAL A 110 -16.78 0.00 -4.49
C VAL A 110 -15.74 0.71 -5.34
N LYS A 111 -15.71 2.03 -5.25
CA LYS A 111 -14.61 2.82 -5.82
C LYS A 111 -13.53 2.96 -4.77
N LEU A 112 -12.40 2.33 -4.99
CA LEU A 112 -11.22 2.44 -4.13
C LEU A 112 -10.22 3.37 -4.79
N THR A 113 -9.89 4.46 -4.10
CA THR A 113 -8.84 5.37 -4.54
C THR A 113 -7.67 5.26 -3.55
N MET A 114 -6.50 4.90 -4.06
CA MET A 114 -5.27 4.91 -3.28
C MET A 114 -4.39 6.06 -3.76
N THR A 115 -3.92 6.88 -2.81
CA THR A 115 -3.03 7.99 -3.10
C THR A 115 -1.75 7.82 -2.29
N GLN A 116 -0.60 7.99 -2.94
CA GLN A 116 0.68 8.08 -2.26
C GLN A 116 1.25 9.47 -2.47
N HIS A 117 1.54 10.15 -1.36
CA HIS A 117 2.09 11.49 -1.35
C HIS A 117 3.44 11.52 -0.65
N SER A 118 4.43 12.19 -1.26
CA SER A 118 5.73 12.45 -0.66
C SER A 118 6.05 13.93 -0.79
N ASP A 119 6.49 14.57 0.28
CA ASP A 119 6.78 16.01 0.32
C ASP A 119 8.27 16.32 0.26
N HIS A 120 9.10 15.31 -0.02
CA HIS A 120 10.55 15.44 -0.07
C HIS A 120 11.11 14.66 -1.25
N ALA A 121 12.35 14.98 -1.65
CA ALA A 121 13.00 14.31 -2.76
C ALA A 121 13.42 12.88 -2.39
N ILE A 122 13.16 11.96 -3.29
CA ILE A 122 13.53 10.55 -3.13
C ILE A 122 14.26 10.07 -4.39
N PRO A 123 15.07 8.99 -4.29
CA PRO A 123 15.69 8.42 -5.49
C PRO A 123 14.66 7.95 -6.51
N ARG A 124 14.88 8.28 -7.77
CA ARG A 124 13.96 7.99 -8.86
C ARG A 124 13.63 6.49 -8.99
N LYS A 125 14.60 5.62 -8.67
CA LYS A 125 14.37 4.16 -8.74
C LYS A 125 13.25 3.69 -7.80
N TYR A 126 13.09 4.35 -6.64
CA TYR A 126 12.03 3.99 -5.70
C TYR A 126 10.66 4.49 -6.16
N VAL A 127 10.61 5.57 -6.92
CA VAL A 127 9.37 6.05 -7.54
C VAL A 127 8.85 5.01 -8.53
N LYS A 128 9.72 4.50 -9.40
CA LYS A 128 9.35 3.48 -10.39
C LYS A 128 8.91 2.18 -9.74
N ALA A 129 9.69 1.71 -8.75
CA ALA A 129 9.41 0.46 -8.06
C ALA A 129 8.08 0.55 -7.30
N GLY A 130 7.82 1.67 -6.63
CA GLY A 130 6.57 1.89 -5.91
C GLY A 130 5.37 1.88 -6.83
N ALA A 131 5.45 2.58 -7.96
CA ALA A 131 4.36 2.62 -8.94
C ALA A 131 4.02 1.23 -9.46
N GLN A 132 5.03 0.44 -9.81
CA GLN A 132 4.83 -0.94 -10.27
C GLN A 132 4.24 -1.82 -9.17
N GLY A 133 4.75 -1.70 -7.95
CA GLY A 133 4.29 -2.49 -6.82
C GLY A 133 2.83 -2.23 -6.50
N TRP A 134 2.42 -0.97 -6.44
CA TRP A 134 1.04 -0.62 -6.15
C TRP A 134 0.07 -1.13 -7.21
N ALA A 135 0.45 -1.05 -8.49
CA ALA A 135 -0.39 -1.56 -9.57
C ALA A 135 -0.66 -3.06 -9.40
N ILE A 136 0.37 -3.83 -9.05
CA ILE A 136 0.23 -5.27 -8.81
C ILE A 136 -0.62 -5.55 -7.57
N ILE A 137 -0.34 -4.86 -6.47
CA ILE A 137 -1.05 -5.05 -5.20
C ILE A 137 -2.54 -4.77 -5.36
N LEU A 138 -2.90 -3.65 -5.97
CA LEU A 138 -4.30 -3.26 -6.10
C LEU A 138 -5.05 -4.15 -7.10
N SER A 139 -4.38 -4.58 -8.16
CA SER A 139 -4.96 -5.54 -9.10
C SER A 139 -5.22 -6.89 -8.43
N SER A 140 -4.28 -7.32 -7.58
CA SER A 140 -4.42 -8.56 -6.83
C SER A 140 -5.53 -8.49 -5.78
N LEU A 141 -5.67 -7.34 -5.11
CA LEU A 141 -6.77 -7.08 -4.19
C LEU A 141 -8.12 -7.20 -4.89
N LYS A 142 -8.25 -6.56 -6.06
CA LYS A 142 -9.47 -6.62 -6.85
C LYS A 142 -9.81 -8.06 -7.22
N SER A 143 -8.84 -8.81 -7.72
CA SER A 143 -9.04 -10.20 -8.07
C SER A 143 -9.49 -11.03 -6.86
N LEU A 144 -8.83 -10.85 -5.72
CA LEU A 144 -9.17 -11.59 -4.49
C LEU A 144 -10.61 -11.34 -4.07
N LEU A 145 -11.04 -10.08 -4.05
CA LEU A 145 -12.38 -9.73 -3.57
C LEU A 145 -13.48 -10.14 -4.57
N GLU A 146 -13.19 -10.13 -5.87
CA GLU A 146 -14.18 -10.47 -6.90
C GLU A 146 -14.26 -11.97 -7.17
N THR A 147 -13.14 -12.69 -7.06
CA THR A 147 -13.09 -14.10 -7.47
C THR A 147 -12.72 -15.06 -6.35
N GLY A 148 -12.25 -14.57 -5.21
CA GLY A 148 -11.71 -15.39 -4.12
C GLY A 148 -10.25 -15.79 -4.33
N ARG A 149 -9.61 -15.36 -5.42
CA ARG A 149 -8.23 -15.70 -5.73
C ARG A 149 -7.42 -14.46 -6.05
N ALA A 150 -6.29 -14.30 -5.34
CA ALA A 150 -5.34 -13.25 -5.64
C ALA A 150 -4.53 -13.59 -6.90
N LEU A 151 -3.87 -12.59 -7.48
CA LEU A 151 -2.96 -12.81 -8.60
C LEU A 151 -1.63 -13.38 -8.08
N GLU A 152 -0.98 -14.20 -8.90
CA GLU A 152 0.33 -14.77 -8.59
C GLU A 152 1.39 -14.07 -9.44
N ILE A 153 1.79 -12.89 -8.99
CA ILE A 153 2.80 -12.07 -9.68
C ILE A 153 3.90 -11.74 -8.69
N GLU A 154 5.15 -12.07 -9.04
CA GLU A 154 6.29 -11.70 -8.24
C GLU A 154 6.76 -10.30 -8.62
N MET A 155 7.03 -9.47 -7.61
CA MET A 155 7.62 -8.16 -7.84
C MET A 155 9.13 -8.27 -7.72
N LYS A 156 9.85 -7.76 -8.74
CA LYS A 156 11.30 -7.70 -8.69
C LYS A 156 11.74 -6.54 -7.80
N PRO A 157 12.80 -6.71 -6.98
CA PRO A 157 13.31 -5.60 -6.19
C PRO A 157 13.85 -4.48 -7.08
N PRO A 158 13.88 -3.24 -6.57
CA PRO A 158 14.47 -2.12 -7.32
C PRO A 158 15.96 -2.36 -7.54
N GLN A 159 16.45 -1.95 -8.71
CA GLN A 159 17.86 -2.10 -9.09
C GLN A 159 18.55 -0.76 -9.19
#